data_96baea66c2c1a3e9e84f6309628ad865
#
_entry.id   96baea66c2c1a3e9e84f6309628ad865
#
_cell.length_a   1.000
_cell.length_b   1.000
_cell.length_c   1.000
_cell.angle_alpha   90.00
_cell.angle_beta   90.00
_cell.angle_gamma   90.00
#
_symmetry.space_group_name_H-M   'P 1'
#
loop_
_entity.id
_entity.type
_entity.pdbx_description
1 polymer ?
#
loop_
_entity_poly.entity_id
_entity_poly.type
_entity_poly.pdbx_seq_one_letter_code
_entity_poly.pdbx_strand_id
1 'polypeptide(L)'
;MIISSLLAAFIAGACADPSVIKFATLVPDGSTDMNVMHDLAKEIADKTNGNVKFKMYPGGVSGEDKDLVKKMQFGQLQAAGLTGVGLGEIAPAVRILDAPWLFHNDKEVDLVYKTFDKDLRAALDKGGYVLLGWTELGPVYVFSKNPIDSPDDMKKQKMWVWEGDPIAQAAYKAIGVDPIPLSVVDVMSSLQTGLIDAVYAPPKYAVAMQWFTRVKYIYATPMAFSAGAVVLTKKAFELLSPDDQKTVLEVSSRNLKRLNELSRKENDEALASLQKQGLILSAHPTPEVVRQYQDLGKTARRELVGKLYSQELLDKVEKSLDDSRSGKTKKN
;
A
#
# COMPACT_ATOMS: atom_id res chain seq x y z
N MET A 1 -27.88 -71.92 10.34
CA MET A 1 -28.21 -70.47 10.42
C MET A 1 -26.93 -69.74 10.71
N ILE A 2 -26.38 -69.11 9.69
CA ILE A 2 -25.13 -68.30 9.79
C ILE A 2 -25.60 -66.85 9.70
N ILE A 3 -25.43 -66.11 10.80
CA ILE A 3 -25.77 -64.68 10.86
C ILE A 3 -24.48 -63.91 10.49
N SER A 4 -24.46 -63.38 9.27
CA SER A 4 -23.42 -62.45 8.80
C SER A 4 -23.70 -61.06 9.35
N SER A 5 -22.90 -60.58 10.31
CA SER A 5 -22.91 -59.20 10.79
C SER A 5 -22.14 -58.32 9.83
N LEU A 6 -22.85 -57.44 9.08
CA LEU A 6 -22.24 -56.34 8.32
C LEU A 6 -21.80 -55.28 9.30
N LEU A 7 -20.49 -55.10 9.40
CA LEU A 7 -19.84 -54.02 10.15
C LEU A 7 -19.75 -52.83 9.19
N ALA A 8 -20.66 -51.83 9.29
CA ALA A 8 -20.60 -50.61 8.58
C ALA A 8 -19.51 -49.72 9.22
N ALA A 9 -18.36 -49.59 8.55
CA ALA A 9 -17.33 -48.66 8.96
C ALA A 9 -17.81 -47.21 8.65
N PHE A 10 -18.25 -46.53 9.68
CA PHE A 10 -18.40 -45.07 9.64
C PHE A 10 -17.00 -44.44 9.56
N ILE A 11 -16.57 -44.01 8.36
CA ILE A 11 -15.43 -43.14 8.22
C ILE A 11 -15.91 -41.75 8.70
N ALA A 12 -15.73 -41.48 9.98
CA ALA A 12 -15.82 -40.14 10.52
C ALA A 12 -14.66 -39.36 9.89
N GLY A 13 -14.98 -38.54 8.88
CA GLY A 13 -14.04 -37.56 8.35
C GLY A 13 -13.58 -36.69 9.53
N ALA A 14 -12.33 -36.79 9.90
CA ALA A 14 -11.72 -35.90 10.88
C ALA A 14 -11.82 -34.51 10.31
N CYS A 15 -12.76 -33.66 10.79
CA CYS A 15 -12.71 -32.24 10.58
C CYS A 15 -11.41 -31.76 11.22
N ALA A 16 -10.42 -31.46 10.40
CA ALA A 16 -9.23 -30.77 10.88
C ALA A 16 -9.66 -29.44 11.50
N ASP A 17 -9.01 -29.04 12.60
CA ASP A 17 -9.27 -27.73 13.19
C ASP A 17 -9.08 -26.63 12.14
N PRO A 18 -9.96 -25.61 12.10
CA PRO A 18 -9.87 -24.55 11.11
C PRO A 18 -8.53 -23.83 11.18
N SER A 19 -7.91 -23.58 10.03
CA SER A 19 -6.74 -22.74 9.93
C SER A 19 -7.13 -21.28 10.16
N VAL A 20 -6.73 -20.72 11.31
CA VAL A 20 -7.01 -19.32 11.66
C VAL A 20 -5.86 -18.42 11.19
N ILE A 21 -6.13 -17.60 10.17
CA ILE A 21 -5.21 -16.59 9.66
C ILE A 21 -5.43 -15.29 10.45
N LYS A 22 -4.48 -14.93 11.32
CA LYS A 22 -4.46 -13.64 12.00
C LYS A 22 -3.94 -12.60 11.05
N PHE A 23 -4.81 -11.65 10.68
CA PHE A 23 -4.52 -10.54 9.77
C PHE A 23 -4.50 -9.23 10.53
N ALA A 24 -3.50 -8.39 10.28
CA ALA A 24 -3.39 -7.05 10.86
C ALA A 24 -3.10 -5.98 9.81
N THR A 25 -3.52 -4.75 10.08
CA THR A 25 -3.28 -3.58 9.22
C THR A 25 -3.40 -2.28 10.01
N LEU A 26 -2.80 -1.20 9.49
CA LEU A 26 -2.97 0.17 9.98
C LEU A 26 -4.36 0.76 9.67
N VAL A 27 -5.01 0.22 8.66
CA VAL A 27 -6.29 0.75 8.17
C VAL A 27 -7.38 0.61 9.24
N PRO A 28 -8.13 1.69 9.57
CA PRO A 28 -9.19 1.65 10.58
C PRO A 28 -10.35 0.72 10.18
N ASP A 29 -10.97 0.11 11.17
CA ASP A 29 -12.21 -0.65 10.96
C ASP A 29 -13.33 0.26 10.48
N GLY A 30 -14.28 -0.31 9.70
CA GLY A 30 -15.36 0.46 9.07
C GLY A 30 -14.96 1.23 7.81
N SER A 31 -13.67 1.28 7.44
CA SER A 31 -13.23 1.81 6.15
C SER A 31 -13.63 0.88 4.99
N THR A 32 -13.65 1.42 3.76
CA THR A 32 -13.86 0.62 2.55
C THR A 32 -12.86 -0.54 2.45
N ASP A 33 -11.59 -0.28 2.79
CA ASP A 33 -10.54 -1.29 2.78
C ASP A 33 -10.91 -2.46 3.71
N MET A 34 -11.26 -2.17 4.97
CA MET A 34 -11.63 -3.21 5.93
C MET A 34 -12.96 -3.89 5.61
N ASN A 35 -13.93 -3.16 5.07
CA ASN A 35 -15.19 -3.76 4.62
C ASN A 35 -14.94 -4.80 3.51
N VAL A 36 -14.07 -4.48 2.53
CA VAL A 36 -13.67 -5.45 1.50
C VAL A 36 -12.90 -6.62 2.11
N MET A 37 -12.05 -6.40 3.11
CA MET A 37 -11.34 -7.48 3.80
C MET A 37 -12.28 -8.37 4.61
N HIS A 38 -13.33 -7.83 5.22
CA HIS A 38 -14.37 -8.64 5.88
C HIS A 38 -15.16 -9.47 4.87
N ASP A 39 -15.54 -8.89 3.71
CA ASP A 39 -16.20 -9.61 2.61
C ASP A 39 -15.31 -10.77 2.10
N LEU A 40 -14.03 -10.49 1.87
CA LEU A 40 -13.03 -11.48 1.45
C LEU A 40 -12.91 -12.62 2.46
N ALA A 41 -12.78 -12.29 3.74
CA ALA A 41 -12.65 -13.27 4.82
C ALA A 41 -13.89 -14.17 4.94
N LYS A 42 -15.08 -13.56 4.83
CA LYS A 42 -16.35 -14.28 4.85
C LYS A 42 -16.46 -15.22 3.65
N GLU A 43 -16.15 -14.74 2.45
CA GLU A 43 -16.23 -15.56 1.24
C GLU A 43 -15.24 -16.74 1.25
N ILE A 44 -14.01 -16.52 1.77
CA ILE A 44 -13.06 -17.63 1.94
C ILE A 44 -13.61 -18.64 2.93
N ALA A 45 -14.13 -18.22 4.08
CA ALA A 45 -14.71 -19.15 5.05
C ALA A 45 -15.87 -19.96 4.47
N ASP A 46 -16.77 -19.31 3.73
CA ASP A 46 -17.92 -19.95 3.09
C ASP A 46 -17.47 -20.99 2.03
N LYS A 47 -16.49 -20.63 1.18
CA LYS A 47 -16.00 -21.50 0.10
C LYS A 47 -15.09 -22.64 0.56
N THR A 48 -14.46 -22.49 1.72
CA THR A 48 -13.62 -23.53 2.33
C THR A 48 -14.38 -24.34 3.37
N ASN A 49 -15.71 -24.24 3.45
CA ASN A 49 -16.54 -24.89 4.46
C ASN A 49 -16.04 -24.64 5.89
N GLY A 50 -15.49 -23.47 6.15
CA GLY A 50 -14.95 -23.05 7.44
C GLY A 50 -13.54 -23.55 7.75
N ASN A 51 -12.87 -24.23 6.83
CA ASN A 51 -11.47 -24.68 7.03
C ASN A 51 -10.48 -23.53 7.15
N VAL A 52 -10.75 -22.39 6.45
CA VAL A 52 -9.91 -21.20 6.52
C VAL A 52 -10.73 -20.04 7.05
N LYS A 53 -10.27 -19.44 8.15
CA LYS A 53 -10.91 -18.29 8.80
C LYS A 53 -9.91 -17.19 9.04
N PHE A 54 -10.34 -15.94 8.92
CA PHE A 54 -9.54 -14.77 9.25
C PHE A 54 -9.94 -14.23 10.61
N LYS A 55 -8.95 -13.82 11.40
CA LYS A 55 -9.12 -13.00 12.60
C LYS A 55 -8.46 -11.65 12.37
N MET A 56 -9.28 -10.59 12.30
CA MET A 56 -8.85 -9.24 11.91
C MET A 56 -8.37 -8.42 13.10
N TYR A 57 -7.31 -7.64 12.90
CA TYR A 57 -6.73 -6.68 13.85
C TYR A 57 -6.49 -5.33 13.11
N PRO A 58 -7.54 -4.55 12.85
CA PRO A 58 -7.46 -3.27 12.12
C PRO A 58 -6.94 -2.14 13.00
N GLY A 59 -6.70 -0.97 12.40
CA GLY A 59 -6.46 0.30 13.09
C GLY A 59 -5.15 0.40 13.85
N GLY A 60 -4.13 -0.37 13.44
CA GLY A 60 -2.80 -0.29 14.04
C GLY A 60 -2.67 -0.88 15.45
N VAL A 61 -3.69 -1.61 15.95
CA VAL A 61 -3.64 -2.25 17.29
C VAL A 61 -2.51 -3.26 17.43
N SER A 62 -1.95 -3.71 16.32
CA SER A 62 -0.81 -4.63 16.29
C SER A 62 0.54 -3.92 16.05
N GLY A 63 0.56 -2.59 16.04
CA GLY A 63 1.75 -1.79 15.74
C GLY A 63 1.77 -1.29 14.30
N GLU A 64 2.86 -0.64 13.93
CA GLU A 64 3.10 -0.15 12.57
C GLU A 64 3.59 -1.27 11.62
N ASP A 65 3.71 -0.96 10.33
CA ASP A 65 4.09 -1.93 9.29
C ASP A 65 5.32 -2.79 9.65
N LYS A 66 6.37 -2.15 10.19
CA LYS A 66 7.59 -2.86 10.62
C LYS A 66 7.33 -3.84 11.77
N ASP A 67 6.41 -3.49 12.68
CA ASP A 67 6.01 -4.38 13.77
C ASP A 67 5.19 -5.54 13.24
N LEU A 68 4.29 -5.28 12.25
CA LEU A 68 3.51 -6.32 11.60
C LEU A 68 4.43 -7.33 10.91
N VAL A 69 5.44 -6.86 10.17
CA VAL A 69 6.44 -7.74 9.52
C VAL A 69 7.18 -8.58 10.55
N LYS A 70 7.68 -7.97 11.65
CA LYS A 70 8.32 -8.72 12.74
C LYS A 70 7.39 -9.78 13.35
N LYS A 71 6.13 -9.41 13.63
CA LYS A 71 5.12 -10.35 14.17
C LYS A 71 4.82 -11.50 13.22
N MET A 72 4.83 -11.26 11.89
CA MET A 72 4.71 -12.33 10.90
C MET A 72 5.93 -13.25 10.89
N GLN A 73 7.15 -12.69 10.99
CA GLN A 73 8.39 -13.47 11.05
C GLN A 73 8.42 -14.40 12.28
N PHE A 74 7.88 -13.92 13.43
CA PHE A 74 7.77 -14.73 14.65
C PHE A 74 6.51 -15.62 14.71
N GLY A 75 5.67 -15.63 13.65
CA GLY A 75 4.46 -16.45 13.58
C GLY A 75 3.30 -15.98 14.47
N GLN A 76 3.39 -14.79 15.05
CA GLN A 76 2.31 -14.18 15.85
C GLN A 76 1.15 -13.71 14.95
N LEU A 77 1.46 -13.27 13.73
CA LEU A 77 0.52 -12.98 12.64
C LEU A 77 0.83 -13.90 11.46
N GLN A 78 -0.18 -14.22 10.66
CA GLN A 78 -0.04 -15.00 9.44
C GLN A 78 -0.14 -14.12 8.20
N ALA A 79 -0.91 -13.04 8.26
CA ALA A 79 -1.15 -12.13 7.15
C ALA A 79 -1.14 -10.67 7.60
N ALA A 80 -0.86 -9.77 6.67
CA ALA A 80 -0.98 -8.33 6.89
C ALA A 80 -1.38 -7.59 5.62
N GLY A 81 -2.10 -6.48 5.80
CA GLY A 81 -2.23 -5.42 4.82
C GLY A 81 -1.14 -4.38 5.09
N LEU A 82 -0.15 -4.33 4.21
CA LEU A 82 1.04 -3.50 4.35
C LEU A 82 1.05 -2.35 3.34
N THR A 83 1.57 -1.21 3.74
CA THR A 83 1.97 -0.14 2.82
C THR A 83 3.33 -0.47 2.19
N GLY A 84 3.81 0.40 1.31
CA GLY A 84 5.16 0.28 0.76
C GLY A 84 6.24 0.18 1.83
N VAL A 85 6.08 0.83 3.00
CA VAL A 85 7.06 0.77 4.11
C VAL A 85 7.24 -0.67 4.58
N GLY A 86 6.15 -1.37 4.90
CA GLY A 86 6.20 -2.76 5.31
C GLY A 86 6.65 -3.71 4.20
N LEU A 87 6.21 -3.44 2.97
CA LEU A 87 6.65 -4.23 1.80
C LEU A 87 8.15 -4.10 1.57
N GLY A 88 8.74 -2.94 1.83
CA GLY A 88 10.18 -2.70 1.75
C GLY A 88 11.00 -3.54 2.73
N GLU A 89 10.46 -3.86 3.90
CA GLU A 89 11.11 -4.75 4.88
C GLU A 89 11.14 -6.23 4.40
N ILE A 90 10.20 -6.61 3.53
CA ILE A 90 10.07 -7.97 3.00
C ILE A 90 10.82 -8.11 1.68
N ALA A 91 10.59 -7.18 0.75
CA ALA A 91 11.10 -7.20 -0.61
C ALA A 91 11.40 -5.76 -1.08
N PRO A 92 12.59 -5.21 -0.79
CA PRO A 92 12.92 -3.81 -1.07
C PRO A 92 12.65 -3.38 -2.52
N ALA A 93 12.81 -4.30 -3.50
CA ALA A 93 12.56 -4.00 -4.91
C ALA A 93 11.11 -3.56 -5.21
N VAL A 94 10.14 -3.97 -4.37
CA VAL A 94 8.73 -3.57 -4.52
C VAL A 94 8.54 -2.07 -4.34
N ARG A 95 9.46 -1.40 -3.63
CA ARG A 95 9.43 0.06 -3.42
C ARG A 95 9.59 0.88 -4.70
N ILE A 96 9.90 0.26 -5.84
CA ILE A 96 9.83 0.93 -7.14
C ILE A 96 8.43 1.46 -7.45
N LEU A 97 7.38 0.83 -6.89
CA LEU A 97 5.98 1.22 -7.05
C LEU A 97 5.63 2.54 -6.33
N ASP A 98 6.42 2.92 -5.31
CA ASP A 98 6.25 4.19 -4.57
C ASP A 98 7.25 5.26 -5.03
N ALA A 99 8.04 5.01 -6.07
CA ALA A 99 9.16 5.86 -6.45
C ALA A 99 8.72 7.32 -6.72
N PRO A 100 9.45 8.32 -6.19
CA PRO A 100 9.02 9.72 -6.23
C PRO A 100 8.90 10.23 -7.66
N TRP A 101 7.76 10.89 -7.95
CA TRP A 101 7.44 11.49 -9.26
C TRP A 101 7.66 10.56 -10.46
N LEU A 102 7.49 9.25 -10.25
CA LEU A 102 7.65 8.25 -11.31
C LEU A 102 6.38 8.19 -12.18
N PHE A 103 5.21 8.15 -11.57
CA PHE A 103 3.92 8.03 -12.23
C PHE A 103 3.22 9.38 -12.38
N HIS A 104 2.54 9.59 -13.50
CA HIS A 104 1.73 10.78 -13.76
C HIS A 104 0.23 10.53 -13.61
N ASN A 105 -0.22 9.27 -13.67
CA ASN A 105 -1.62 8.88 -13.62
C ASN A 105 -1.78 7.37 -13.38
N ASP A 106 -3.02 6.94 -13.11
CA ASP A 106 -3.36 5.54 -12.83
C ASP A 106 -3.05 4.59 -14.00
N LYS A 107 -3.11 5.05 -15.26
CA LYS A 107 -2.79 4.19 -16.42
C LYS A 107 -1.32 3.78 -16.43
N GLU A 108 -0.46 4.65 -15.97
CA GLU A 108 0.96 4.36 -15.82
C GLU A 108 1.22 3.39 -14.66
N VAL A 109 0.47 3.54 -13.58
CA VAL A 109 0.47 2.58 -12.46
C VAL A 109 0.02 1.21 -12.96
N ASP A 110 -1.10 1.11 -13.65
CA ASP A 110 -1.62 -0.14 -14.25
C ASP A 110 -0.59 -0.79 -15.19
N LEU A 111 0.07 0.01 -16.03
CA LEU A 111 1.09 -0.48 -16.94
C LEU A 111 2.24 -1.16 -16.19
N VAL A 112 2.74 -0.53 -15.13
CA VAL A 112 3.88 -1.05 -14.36
C VAL A 112 3.47 -2.28 -13.56
N TYR A 113 2.32 -2.27 -12.89
CA TYR A 113 1.80 -3.47 -12.23
C TYR A 113 1.66 -4.63 -13.22
N LYS A 114 1.03 -4.41 -14.38
CA LYS A 114 0.86 -5.46 -15.39
C LYS A 114 2.20 -5.99 -15.93
N THR A 115 3.16 -5.10 -16.15
CA THR A 115 4.44 -5.46 -16.80
C THR A 115 5.39 -6.17 -15.83
N PHE A 116 5.41 -5.76 -14.57
CA PHE A 116 6.40 -6.21 -13.59
C PHE A 116 5.82 -7.09 -12.47
N ASP A 117 4.51 -7.42 -12.51
CA ASP A 117 3.85 -8.24 -11.49
C ASP A 117 4.61 -9.53 -11.17
N LYS A 118 5.05 -10.25 -12.20
CA LYS A 118 5.78 -11.51 -12.03
C LYS A 118 7.07 -11.34 -11.24
N ASP A 119 7.85 -10.31 -11.55
CA ASP A 119 9.14 -10.07 -10.91
C ASP A 119 8.96 -9.60 -9.47
N LEU A 120 7.96 -8.73 -9.23
CA LEU A 120 7.64 -8.23 -7.89
C LEU A 120 7.04 -9.32 -6.99
N ARG A 121 6.18 -10.20 -7.53
CA ARG A 121 5.70 -11.39 -6.82
C ARG A 121 6.84 -12.33 -6.46
N ALA A 122 7.77 -12.56 -7.38
CA ALA A 122 8.94 -13.40 -7.11
C ALA A 122 9.83 -12.81 -6.01
N ALA A 123 9.94 -11.48 -5.93
CA ALA A 123 10.67 -10.82 -4.84
C ALA A 123 9.99 -11.04 -3.48
N LEU A 124 8.66 -10.96 -3.40
CA LEU A 124 7.89 -11.27 -2.17
C LEU A 124 7.99 -12.76 -1.80
N ASP A 125 7.89 -13.67 -2.77
CA ASP A 125 8.04 -15.11 -2.54
C ASP A 125 9.44 -15.46 -1.99
N LYS A 126 10.48 -14.83 -2.55
CA LYS A 126 11.85 -14.96 -2.02
C LYS A 126 11.97 -14.42 -0.58
N GLY A 127 11.19 -13.40 -0.23
CA GLY A 127 11.09 -12.89 1.13
C GLY A 127 10.32 -13.80 2.09
N GLY A 128 9.71 -14.89 1.61
CA GLY A 128 8.93 -15.82 2.43
C GLY A 128 7.44 -15.48 2.51
N TYR A 129 6.90 -14.73 1.55
CA TYR A 129 5.51 -14.27 1.56
C TYR A 129 4.81 -14.56 0.23
N VAL A 130 3.54 -14.94 0.33
CA VAL A 130 2.62 -15.09 -0.79
C VAL A 130 1.82 -13.81 -0.94
N LEU A 131 1.85 -13.20 -2.13
CA LEU A 131 1.02 -12.05 -2.43
C LEU A 131 -0.41 -12.48 -2.69
N LEU A 132 -1.34 -12.09 -1.82
CA LEU A 132 -2.77 -12.29 -2.03
C LEU A 132 -3.33 -11.30 -3.05
N GLY A 133 -2.83 -10.09 -3.07
CA GLY A 133 -3.11 -9.07 -4.07
C GLY A 133 -2.48 -7.73 -3.73
N TRP A 134 -2.22 -6.94 -4.77
CA TRP A 134 -1.82 -5.56 -4.64
C TRP A 134 -2.98 -4.70 -4.15
N THR A 135 -2.69 -3.71 -3.34
CA THR A 135 -3.62 -2.66 -2.95
C THR A 135 -3.04 -1.29 -3.35
N GLU A 136 -3.89 -0.44 -3.90
CA GLU A 136 -3.52 0.92 -4.26
C GLU A 136 -4.04 1.88 -3.19
N LEU A 137 -3.10 2.52 -2.48
CA LEU A 137 -3.48 3.52 -1.50
C LEU A 137 -3.89 4.82 -2.21
N GLY A 138 -3.22 5.14 -3.31
CA GLY A 138 -3.55 6.25 -4.21
C GLY A 138 -2.46 7.30 -4.37
N PRO A 139 -2.75 8.38 -5.09
CA PRO A 139 -1.83 9.49 -5.31
C PRO A 139 -1.55 10.23 -3.99
N VAL A 140 -0.28 10.48 -3.69
CA VAL A 140 0.19 11.09 -2.45
C VAL A 140 0.31 12.60 -2.63
N TYR A 141 -0.57 13.35 -1.99
CA TYR A 141 -0.55 14.80 -1.96
C TYR A 141 0.10 15.34 -0.69
N VAL A 142 0.67 16.53 -0.77
CA VAL A 142 1.10 17.28 0.41
C VAL A 142 -0.06 18.16 0.91
N PHE A 143 -0.33 18.06 2.21
CA PHE A 143 -1.30 18.87 2.95
C PHE A 143 -0.53 19.77 3.91
N SER A 144 -0.81 21.07 3.94
CA SER A 144 -0.03 22.02 4.72
C SER A 144 -0.86 23.14 5.35
N LYS A 145 -0.31 23.74 6.43
CA LYS A 145 -0.91 24.93 7.06
C LYS A 145 -0.72 26.18 6.21
N ASN A 146 0.38 26.27 5.47
CA ASN A 146 0.73 27.41 4.63
C ASN A 146 0.77 26.98 3.16
N PRO A 147 0.59 27.91 2.20
CA PRO A 147 0.59 27.58 0.78
C PRO A 147 1.94 27.02 0.33
N ILE A 148 1.88 26.07 -0.61
CA ILE A 148 3.01 25.47 -1.30
C ILE A 148 2.68 25.52 -2.80
N ASP A 149 3.49 26.26 -3.57
CA ASP A 149 3.36 26.38 -5.02
C ASP A 149 4.61 25.88 -5.76
N SER A 150 5.70 25.66 -5.01
CA SER A 150 7.00 25.25 -5.57
C SER A 150 7.79 24.35 -4.57
N PRO A 151 8.87 23.67 -5.04
CA PRO A 151 9.79 22.96 -4.15
C PRO A 151 10.40 23.88 -3.07
N ASP A 152 10.66 25.16 -3.38
CA ASP A 152 11.23 26.11 -2.43
C ASP A 152 10.26 26.46 -1.30
N ASP A 153 8.95 26.40 -1.53
CA ASP A 153 7.98 26.62 -0.46
C ASP A 153 7.91 25.44 0.50
N MET A 154 8.20 24.22 0.06
CA MET A 154 8.30 23.05 0.92
C MET A 154 9.45 23.20 1.93
N LYS A 155 10.57 23.85 1.56
CA LYS A 155 11.70 24.12 2.45
C LYS A 155 11.35 25.02 3.63
N LYS A 156 10.28 25.81 3.51
CA LYS A 156 9.81 26.75 4.55
C LYS A 156 8.83 26.09 5.53
N GLN A 157 8.43 24.82 5.28
CA GLN A 157 7.49 24.09 6.11
C GLN A 157 8.21 23.14 7.06
N LYS A 158 7.63 22.86 8.22
CA LYS A 158 8.01 21.74 9.06
C LYS A 158 7.35 20.47 8.50
N MET A 159 8.01 19.88 7.49
CA MET A 159 7.51 18.71 6.80
C MET A 159 7.62 17.46 7.68
N TRP A 160 6.55 16.70 7.78
CA TRP A 160 6.60 15.36 8.36
C TRP A 160 7.25 14.38 7.41
N VAL A 161 8.00 13.41 7.95
CA VAL A 161 8.38 12.19 7.25
C VAL A 161 8.03 10.97 8.12
N TRP A 162 7.45 9.94 7.52
CA TRP A 162 7.21 8.70 8.25
C TRP A 162 8.56 8.08 8.64
N GLU A 163 8.71 7.80 9.93
CA GLU A 163 9.96 7.29 10.48
C GLU A 163 10.38 6.00 9.76
N GLY A 164 11.58 6.03 9.20
CA GLY A 164 12.15 4.90 8.46
C GLY A 164 11.57 4.67 7.07
N ASP A 165 10.94 5.67 6.43
CA ASP A 165 10.57 5.62 5.01
C ASP A 165 11.69 6.22 4.12
N PRO A 166 12.52 5.39 3.46
CA PRO A 166 13.62 5.87 2.63
C PRO A 166 13.15 6.58 1.36
N ILE A 167 11.93 6.30 0.87
CA ILE A 167 11.35 6.95 -0.33
C ILE A 167 11.09 8.42 -0.05
N ALA A 168 10.36 8.72 1.02
CA ALA A 168 10.05 10.09 1.40
C ALA A 168 11.31 10.86 1.82
N GLN A 169 12.25 10.20 2.51
CA GLN A 169 13.54 10.79 2.86
C GLN A 169 14.34 11.20 1.62
N ALA A 170 14.43 10.33 0.59
CA ALA A 170 15.13 10.64 -0.65
C ALA A 170 14.44 11.78 -1.43
N ALA A 171 13.10 11.82 -1.44
CA ALA A 171 12.34 12.90 -2.06
C ALA A 171 12.61 14.24 -1.37
N TYR A 172 12.53 14.30 -0.05
CA TYR A 172 12.81 15.52 0.72
C TYR A 172 14.26 15.99 0.61
N LYS A 173 15.20 15.05 0.66
CA LYS A 173 16.61 15.36 0.45
C LYS A 173 16.87 15.96 -0.93
N ALA A 174 16.25 15.42 -1.98
CA ALA A 174 16.39 15.97 -3.33
C ALA A 174 15.83 17.40 -3.43
N ILE A 175 14.73 17.70 -2.72
CA ILE A 175 14.18 19.06 -2.62
C ILE A 175 15.09 19.98 -1.78
N GLY A 176 15.85 19.43 -0.83
CA GLY A 176 16.61 20.20 0.17
C GLY A 176 15.77 20.54 1.41
N VAL A 177 14.80 19.71 1.75
CA VAL A 177 13.99 19.79 2.97
C VAL A 177 14.64 18.91 4.04
N ASP A 178 14.67 19.39 5.28
CA ASP A 178 15.02 18.62 6.48
C ASP A 178 13.72 18.25 7.22
N PRO A 179 13.17 17.04 7.00
CA PRO A 179 11.87 16.68 7.54
C PRO A 179 11.96 16.17 8.97
N ILE A 180 10.84 16.24 9.69
CA ILE A 180 10.70 15.76 11.07
C ILE A 180 10.17 14.31 11.04
N PRO A 181 10.99 13.32 11.45
CA PRO A 181 10.56 11.92 11.47
C PRO A 181 9.65 11.66 12.68
N LEU A 182 8.46 11.13 12.39
CA LEU A 182 7.47 10.74 13.41
C LEU A 182 6.73 9.48 12.95
N SER A 183 6.23 8.73 13.92
CA SER A 183 5.24 7.67 13.72
C SER A 183 3.93 8.25 13.17
N VAL A 184 3.19 7.46 12.38
CA VAL A 184 1.88 7.87 11.84
C VAL A 184 0.89 8.23 12.95
N VAL A 185 0.93 7.52 14.08
CA VAL A 185 0.01 7.76 15.22
C VAL A 185 0.25 9.10 15.91
N ASP A 186 1.44 9.67 15.79
CA ASP A 186 1.83 10.95 16.40
C ASP A 186 1.54 12.16 15.51
N VAL A 187 1.18 11.95 14.24
CA VAL A 187 0.99 13.03 13.25
C VAL A 187 -0.10 14.01 13.68
N MET A 188 -1.26 13.52 14.10
CA MET A 188 -2.37 14.40 14.49
C MET A 188 -1.99 15.32 15.66
N SER A 189 -1.39 14.77 16.72
CA SER A 189 -0.96 15.55 17.89
C SER A 189 0.14 16.54 17.51
N SER A 190 1.06 16.17 16.63
CA SER A 190 2.14 17.01 16.14
C SER A 190 1.65 18.16 15.24
N LEU A 191 0.61 17.94 14.43
CA LEU A 191 -0.10 19.00 13.71
C LEU A 191 -0.80 19.97 14.69
N GLN A 192 -1.43 19.43 15.74
CA GLN A 192 -2.13 20.25 16.75
C GLN A 192 -1.18 21.16 17.53
N THR A 193 -0.04 20.63 17.93
CA THR A 193 0.96 21.40 18.71
C THR A 193 1.85 22.31 17.85
N GLY A 194 1.80 22.18 16.50
CA GLY A 194 2.67 22.93 15.61
C GLY A 194 4.11 22.42 15.57
N LEU A 195 4.35 21.18 16.02
CA LEU A 195 5.63 20.50 15.81
C LEU A 195 5.88 20.29 14.31
N ILE A 196 4.81 19.92 13.55
CA ILE A 196 4.81 19.86 12.09
C ILE A 196 3.73 20.78 11.51
N ASP A 197 3.96 21.23 10.27
CA ASP A 197 3.05 22.11 9.54
C ASP A 197 2.53 21.47 8.26
N ALA A 198 3.16 20.40 7.80
CA ALA A 198 2.78 19.73 6.57
C ALA A 198 2.99 18.22 6.67
N VAL A 199 2.10 17.49 5.99
CA VAL A 199 2.04 16.03 5.94
C VAL A 199 1.82 15.59 4.49
N TYR A 200 2.07 14.31 4.20
CA TYR A 200 1.75 13.72 2.91
C TYR A 200 0.91 12.46 3.07
N ALA A 201 -0.10 12.32 2.25
CA ALA A 201 -0.96 11.13 2.23
C ALA A 201 -1.79 11.08 0.94
N PRO A 202 -2.35 9.93 0.58
CA PRO A 202 -3.51 9.89 -0.29
C PRO A 202 -4.73 10.58 0.37
N PRO A 203 -5.59 11.28 -0.42
CA PRO A 203 -6.71 12.09 0.11
C PRO A 203 -7.63 11.32 1.05
N LYS A 204 -7.99 10.07 0.73
CA LYS A 204 -8.87 9.26 1.58
C LYS A 204 -8.30 9.02 2.98
N TYR A 205 -6.98 8.88 3.12
CA TYR A 205 -6.35 8.69 4.42
C TYR A 205 -6.19 10.00 5.19
N ALA A 206 -5.97 11.14 4.51
CA ALA A 206 -6.02 12.45 5.14
C ALA A 206 -7.41 12.73 5.76
N VAL A 207 -8.49 12.22 5.13
CA VAL A 207 -9.85 12.26 5.68
C VAL A 207 -10.01 11.26 6.83
N ALA A 208 -9.65 9.99 6.63
CA ALA A 208 -9.83 8.93 7.64
C ALA A 208 -9.08 9.24 8.95
N MET A 209 -7.87 9.80 8.85
CA MET A 209 -7.06 10.21 10.01
C MET A 209 -7.36 11.63 10.49
N GLN A 210 -8.34 12.32 9.90
CA GLN A 210 -8.78 13.67 10.23
C GLN A 210 -7.68 14.75 10.16
N TRP A 211 -6.58 14.51 9.47
CA TRP A 211 -5.46 15.44 9.34
C TRP A 211 -5.88 16.76 8.66
N PHE A 212 -6.87 16.69 7.76
CA PHE A 212 -7.44 17.83 7.08
C PHE A 212 -7.98 18.91 8.02
N THR A 213 -8.34 18.56 9.26
CA THR A 213 -8.82 19.52 10.26
C THR A 213 -7.74 20.46 10.79
N ARG A 214 -6.46 20.18 10.49
CA ARG A 214 -5.29 20.90 11.01
C ARG A 214 -4.43 21.54 9.92
N VAL A 215 -4.83 21.41 8.68
CA VAL A 215 -4.17 21.97 7.49
C VAL A 215 -5.16 22.80 6.69
N LYS A 216 -4.67 23.61 5.76
CA LYS A 216 -5.51 24.50 4.96
C LYS A 216 -5.29 24.36 3.46
N TYR A 217 -4.12 23.89 3.05
CA TYR A 217 -3.72 23.85 1.65
C TYR A 217 -3.42 22.41 1.23
N ILE A 218 -3.70 22.13 -0.04
CA ILE A 218 -3.35 20.89 -0.72
C ILE A 218 -2.47 21.28 -1.90
N TYR A 219 -1.27 20.72 -1.99
CA TYR A 219 -0.42 20.92 -3.16
C TYR A 219 -0.94 20.08 -4.33
N ALA A 220 -1.22 20.72 -5.48
CA ALA A 220 -1.97 20.09 -6.58
C ALA A 220 -1.23 18.95 -7.32
N THR A 221 0.08 18.79 -7.11
CA THR A 221 0.86 17.75 -7.79
C THR A 221 1.17 16.62 -6.82
N PRO A 222 0.75 15.38 -7.11
CA PRO A 222 1.15 14.23 -6.31
C PRO A 222 2.67 14.03 -6.34
N MET A 223 3.25 13.71 -5.18
CA MET A 223 4.68 13.40 -5.05
C MET A 223 5.00 11.96 -5.45
N ALA A 224 4.06 11.05 -5.26
CA ALA A 224 4.17 9.63 -5.57
C ALA A 224 2.77 9.02 -5.73
N PHE A 225 2.72 7.75 -6.11
CA PHE A 225 1.54 6.90 -5.95
C PHE A 225 1.89 5.84 -4.92
N SER A 226 1.11 5.77 -3.85
CA SER A 226 1.40 4.85 -2.75
C SER A 226 0.83 3.47 -3.05
N ALA A 227 1.71 2.48 -3.04
CA ALA A 227 1.41 1.07 -3.19
C ALA A 227 1.21 0.40 -1.83
N GLY A 228 0.47 -0.69 -1.85
CA GLY A 228 0.34 -1.61 -0.75
C GLY A 228 0.09 -3.02 -1.26
N ALA A 229 -0.01 -3.95 -0.34
CA ALA A 229 -0.40 -5.32 -0.65
C ALA A 229 -0.96 -6.02 0.57
N VAL A 230 -1.82 -7.01 0.31
CA VAL A 230 -2.16 -8.03 1.30
C VAL A 230 -1.24 -9.23 1.07
N VAL A 231 -0.45 -9.57 2.09
CA VAL A 231 0.49 -10.67 2.05
C VAL A 231 0.16 -11.71 3.12
N LEU A 232 0.45 -12.98 2.81
CA LEU A 232 0.33 -14.12 3.72
C LEU A 232 1.71 -14.76 3.86
N THR A 233 2.13 -15.15 5.06
CA THR A 233 3.38 -15.89 5.22
C THR A 233 3.34 -17.20 4.44
N LYS A 234 4.41 -17.52 3.71
CA LYS A 234 4.51 -18.77 2.93
C LYS A 234 4.27 -20.00 3.80
N LYS A 235 4.81 -19.97 5.03
CA LYS A 235 4.58 -21.02 6.02
C LYS A 235 3.09 -21.26 6.31
N ALA A 236 2.30 -20.19 6.49
CA ALA A 236 0.86 -20.34 6.76
C ALA A 236 0.11 -20.79 5.50
N PHE A 237 0.51 -20.31 4.32
CA PHE A 237 -0.08 -20.72 3.06
C PHE A 237 0.14 -22.20 2.74
N GLU A 238 1.35 -22.73 2.98
CA GLU A 238 1.72 -24.13 2.74
C GLU A 238 1.00 -25.12 3.68
N LEU A 239 0.46 -24.65 4.81
CA LEU A 239 -0.36 -25.46 5.71
C LEU A 239 -1.80 -25.66 5.20
N LEU A 240 -2.25 -24.88 4.24
CA LEU A 240 -3.57 -25.01 3.64
C LEU A 240 -3.59 -26.17 2.63
N SER A 241 -4.73 -26.82 2.48
CA SER A 241 -4.92 -27.81 1.40
C SER A 241 -4.75 -27.15 0.02
N PRO A 242 -4.38 -27.88 -1.04
CA PRO A 242 -4.27 -27.31 -2.38
C PRO A 242 -5.55 -26.61 -2.86
N ASP A 243 -6.73 -27.12 -2.52
CA ASP A 243 -8.01 -26.53 -2.86
C ASP A 243 -8.28 -25.24 -2.08
N ASP A 244 -7.92 -25.22 -0.79
CA ASP A 244 -8.04 -24.02 0.04
C ASP A 244 -7.03 -22.95 -0.41
N GLN A 245 -5.80 -23.32 -0.77
CA GLN A 245 -4.81 -22.40 -1.35
C GLN A 245 -5.35 -21.73 -2.61
N LYS A 246 -5.91 -22.50 -3.53
CA LYS A 246 -6.54 -22.01 -4.75
C LYS A 246 -7.67 -21.03 -4.43
N THR A 247 -8.57 -21.43 -3.52
CA THR A 247 -9.71 -20.62 -3.09
C THR A 247 -9.24 -19.29 -2.49
N VAL A 248 -8.25 -19.32 -1.60
CA VAL A 248 -7.68 -18.11 -0.98
C VAL A 248 -7.13 -17.17 -2.03
N LEU A 249 -6.34 -17.66 -3.01
CA LEU A 249 -5.78 -16.83 -4.06
C LEU A 249 -6.85 -16.24 -4.98
N GLU A 250 -7.81 -17.03 -5.43
CA GLU A 250 -8.88 -16.58 -6.35
C GLU A 250 -9.79 -15.53 -5.70
N VAL A 251 -10.24 -15.78 -4.47
CA VAL A 251 -11.11 -14.87 -3.73
C VAL A 251 -10.37 -13.57 -3.42
N SER A 252 -9.11 -13.67 -2.96
CA SER A 252 -8.30 -12.50 -2.64
C SER A 252 -8.04 -11.65 -3.88
N SER A 253 -7.60 -12.24 -4.98
CA SER A 253 -7.31 -11.52 -6.23
C SER A 253 -8.52 -10.71 -6.71
N ARG A 254 -9.72 -11.30 -6.70
CA ARG A 254 -10.93 -10.61 -7.13
C ARG A 254 -11.35 -9.49 -6.19
N ASN A 255 -11.35 -9.74 -4.87
CA ASN A 255 -11.77 -8.74 -3.90
C ASN A 255 -10.77 -7.57 -3.82
N LEU A 256 -9.46 -7.83 -3.89
CA LEU A 256 -8.45 -6.78 -3.85
C LEU A 256 -8.41 -5.96 -5.16
N LYS A 257 -8.74 -6.58 -6.31
CA LYS A 257 -8.97 -5.80 -7.53
C LYS A 257 -10.17 -4.84 -7.38
N ARG A 258 -11.29 -5.33 -6.81
CA ARG A 258 -12.45 -4.47 -6.49
C ARG A 258 -12.04 -3.34 -5.52
N LEU A 259 -11.20 -3.65 -4.52
CA LEU A 259 -10.70 -2.63 -3.59
C LEU A 259 -9.95 -1.52 -4.32
N ASN A 260 -9.09 -1.85 -5.27
CA ASN A 260 -8.34 -0.84 -6.03
C ASN A 260 -9.26 0.11 -6.82
N GLU A 261 -10.29 -0.43 -7.46
CA GLU A 261 -11.31 0.36 -8.17
C GLU A 261 -12.04 1.32 -7.20
N LEU A 262 -12.44 0.83 -6.03
CA LEU A 262 -13.07 1.64 -4.98
C LEU A 262 -12.10 2.69 -4.41
N SER A 263 -10.84 2.33 -4.19
CA SER A 263 -9.80 3.20 -3.64
C SER A 263 -9.53 4.41 -4.55
N ARG A 264 -9.46 4.19 -5.86
CA ARG A 264 -9.31 5.29 -6.83
C ARG A 264 -10.49 6.26 -6.74
N LYS A 265 -11.70 5.73 -6.80
CA LYS A 265 -12.92 6.54 -6.67
C LYS A 265 -12.98 7.32 -5.35
N GLU A 266 -12.66 6.66 -4.24
CA GLU A 266 -12.62 7.31 -2.92
C GLU A 266 -11.59 8.44 -2.83
N ASN A 267 -10.42 8.28 -3.44
CA ASN A 267 -9.41 9.35 -3.45
C ASN A 267 -9.90 10.58 -4.22
N ASP A 268 -10.55 10.39 -5.38
CA ASP A 268 -11.15 11.50 -6.15
C ASP A 268 -12.27 12.19 -5.36
N GLU A 269 -13.18 11.41 -4.77
CA GLU A 269 -14.26 11.92 -3.93
C GLU A 269 -13.74 12.63 -2.67
N ALA A 270 -12.71 12.10 -2.04
CA ALA A 270 -12.07 12.70 -0.88
C ALA A 270 -11.43 14.05 -1.23
N LEU A 271 -10.69 14.13 -2.34
CA LEU A 271 -10.08 15.38 -2.79
C LEU A 271 -11.14 16.46 -3.06
N ALA A 272 -12.23 16.10 -3.73
CA ALA A 272 -13.35 17.02 -3.97
C ALA A 272 -14.07 17.42 -2.67
N SER A 273 -14.22 16.49 -1.73
CA SER A 273 -14.83 16.75 -0.42
C SER A 273 -13.98 17.71 0.42
N LEU A 274 -12.67 17.50 0.46
CA LEU A 274 -11.72 18.36 1.18
C LEU A 274 -11.80 19.81 0.68
N GLN A 275 -11.90 20.02 -0.62
CA GLN A 275 -12.08 21.37 -1.20
C GLN A 275 -13.43 21.99 -0.77
N LYS A 276 -14.52 21.21 -0.78
CA LYS A 276 -15.83 21.68 -0.29
C LYS A 276 -15.80 22.02 1.20
N GLN A 277 -14.94 21.39 1.98
CA GLN A 277 -14.73 21.69 3.39
C GLN A 277 -13.80 22.89 3.63
N GLY A 278 -13.36 23.55 2.58
CA GLY A 278 -12.59 24.80 2.64
C GLY A 278 -11.09 24.65 2.53
N LEU A 279 -10.56 23.45 2.22
CA LEU A 279 -9.15 23.32 1.88
C LEU A 279 -8.90 23.91 0.48
N ILE A 280 -7.80 24.60 0.35
CA ILE A 280 -7.41 25.30 -0.88
C ILE A 280 -6.44 24.42 -1.66
N LEU A 281 -6.89 23.93 -2.82
CA LEU A 281 -5.99 23.27 -3.76
C LEU A 281 -5.13 24.35 -4.44
N SER A 282 -3.80 24.19 -4.42
CA SER A 282 -2.90 25.12 -5.10
C SER A 282 -3.18 25.15 -6.62
N ALA A 283 -2.75 26.19 -7.29
CA ALA A 283 -2.81 26.24 -8.75
C ALA A 283 -1.98 25.08 -9.35
N HIS A 284 -2.37 24.65 -10.54
CA HIS A 284 -1.53 23.68 -11.26
C HIS A 284 -0.14 24.29 -11.51
N PRO A 285 0.93 23.52 -11.26
CA PRO A 285 2.28 24.03 -11.40
C PRO A 285 2.57 24.43 -12.85
N THR A 286 3.41 25.45 -12.99
CA THR A 286 3.88 25.86 -14.31
C THR A 286 4.74 24.75 -14.94
N PRO A 287 4.90 24.74 -16.28
CA PRO A 287 5.77 23.75 -16.95
C PRO A 287 7.21 23.74 -16.42
N GLU A 288 7.69 24.87 -15.89
CA GLU A 288 9.00 24.97 -15.26
C GLU A 288 9.05 24.21 -13.93
N VAL A 289 8.06 24.42 -13.06
CA VAL A 289 7.95 23.70 -11.78
C VAL A 289 7.76 22.19 -12.00
N VAL A 290 6.99 21.81 -13.04
CA VAL A 290 6.86 20.38 -13.42
C VAL A 290 8.22 19.78 -13.79
N ARG A 291 9.02 20.48 -14.61
CA ARG A 291 10.38 20.02 -14.94
C ARG A 291 11.28 19.91 -13.71
N GLN A 292 11.21 20.88 -12.79
CA GLN A 292 11.97 20.81 -11.53
C GLN A 292 11.63 19.53 -10.75
N TYR A 293 10.34 19.19 -10.59
CA TYR A 293 9.95 17.95 -9.91
C TYR A 293 10.39 16.68 -10.65
N GLN A 294 10.37 16.69 -11.98
CA GLN A 294 10.89 15.57 -12.77
C GLN A 294 12.39 15.34 -12.52
N ASP A 295 13.18 16.40 -12.46
CA ASP A 295 14.63 16.29 -12.20
C ASP A 295 14.93 15.94 -10.74
N LEU A 296 14.19 16.50 -9.78
CA LEU A 296 14.23 16.10 -8.37
C LEU A 296 13.86 14.62 -8.21
N GLY A 297 12.83 14.17 -8.92
CA GLY A 297 12.41 12.78 -8.94
C GLY A 297 13.49 11.84 -9.46
N LYS A 298 14.14 12.19 -10.57
CA LYS A 298 15.28 11.41 -11.09
C LYS A 298 16.41 11.31 -10.06
N THR A 299 16.71 12.42 -9.38
CA THR A 299 17.74 12.47 -8.34
C THR A 299 17.38 11.56 -7.16
N ALA A 300 16.15 11.69 -6.65
CA ALA A 300 15.66 10.88 -5.54
C ALA A 300 15.64 9.38 -5.89
N ARG A 301 15.15 9.01 -7.08
CA ARG A 301 15.10 7.60 -7.52
C ARG A 301 16.48 6.98 -7.67
N ARG A 302 17.47 7.73 -8.18
CA ARG A 302 18.86 7.23 -8.29
C ARG A 302 19.52 7.02 -6.93
N GLU A 303 19.21 7.85 -5.93
CA GLU A 303 19.74 7.68 -4.57
C GLU A 303 19.26 6.37 -3.93
N LEU A 304 18.12 5.85 -4.35
CA LEU A 304 17.51 4.62 -3.85
C LEU A 304 18.05 3.35 -4.53
N VAL A 305 18.79 3.50 -5.63
CA VAL A 305 19.45 2.38 -6.33
C VAL A 305 20.50 1.74 -5.43
N GLY A 306 20.49 0.41 -5.37
CA GLY A 306 21.35 -0.38 -4.48
C GLY A 306 20.89 -0.41 -3.02
N LYS A 307 19.94 0.45 -2.62
CA LYS A 307 19.30 0.43 -1.30
C LYS A 307 17.97 -0.32 -1.34
N LEU A 308 17.10 -0.01 -2.30
CA LEU A 308 15.77 -0.59 -2.46
C LEU A 308 15.67 -1.46 -3.71
N TYR A 309 16.09 -0.96 -4.84
CA TYR A 309 15.99 -1.65 -6.12
C TYR A 309 17.27 -1.50 -6.93
N SER A 310 17.44 -2.37 -7.95
CA SER A 310 18.59 -2.31 -8.85
C SER A 310 18.45 -1.20 -9.89
N GLN A 311 19.56 -0.72 -10.43
CA GLN A 311 19.57 0.20 -11.56
C GLN A 311 18.82 -0.40 -12.76
N GLU A 312 19.01 -1.70 -13.02
CA GLU A 312 18.35 -2.42 -14.10
C GLU A 312 16.80 -2.36 -13.98
N LEU A 313 16.26 -2.56 -12.77
CA LEU A 313 14.81 -2.46 -12.55
C LEU A 313 14.31 -1.05 -12.79
N LEU A 314 15.02 -0.03 -12.25
CA LEU A 314 14.66 1.38 -12.45
C LEU A 314 14.64 1.71 -13.95
N ASP A 315 15.71 1.36 -14.69
CA ASP A 315 15.82 1.64 -16.13
C ASP A 315 14.71 0.97 -16.94
N LYS A 316 14.36 -0.28 -16.61
CA LYS A 316 13.25 -1.00 -17.26
C LYS A 316 11.91 -0.32 -17.02
N VAL A 317 11.65 0.10 -15.79
CA VAL A 317 10.39 0.77 -15.44
C VAL A 317 10.30 2.15 -16.09
N GLU A 318 11.36 2.97 -15.98
CA GLU A 318 11.39 4.30 -16.63
C GLU A 318 11.23 4.18 -18.15
N LYS A 319 11.93 3.22 -18.78
CA LYS A 319 11.79 2.95 -20.21
C LYS A 319 10.37 2.54 -20.60
N SER A 320 9.72 1.67 -19.83
CA SER A 320 8.34 1.25 -20.09
C SER A 320 7.38 2.42 -20.06
N LEU A 321 7.58 3.35 -19.11
CA LEU A 321 6.79 4.56 -18.98
C LEU A 321 7.06 5.55 -20.14
N ASP A 322 8.32 5.76 -20.51
CA ASP A 322 8.69 6.66 -21.60
C ASP A 322 8.17 6.14 -22.95
N ASP A 323 8.23 4.84 -23.20
CA ASP A 323 7.67 4.20 -24.40
C ASP A 323 6.12 4.40 -24.45
N SER A 324 5.45 4.30 -23.31
CA SER A 324 4.01 4.56 -23.19
C SER A 324 3.66 6.01 -23.44
N ARG A 325 4.39 6.96 -22.82
CA ARG A 325 4.21 8.42 -22.96
C ARG A 325 4.44 8.89 -24.39
N SER A 326 5.40 8.28 -25.09
CA SER A 326 5.72 8.61 -26.49
C SER A 326 4.85 7.90 -27.53
N GLY A 327 3.85 7.10 -27.12
CA GLY A 327 2.98 6.34 -28.01
C GLY A 327 3.66 5.17 -28.72
N LYS A 328 4.87 4.76 -28.29
CA LYS A 328 5.63 3.65 -28.86
C LYS A 328 5.22 2.27 -28.33
N THR A 329 4.30 2.21 -27.39
CA THR A 329 3.81 0.94 -26.86
C THR A 329 3.05 0.20 -27.95
N LYS A 330 3.58 -0.91 -28.45
CA LYS A 330 2.88 -1.77 -29.40
C LYS A 330 1.55 -2.21 -28.78
N LYS A 331 0.45 -1.97 -29.50
CA LYS A 331 -0.84 -2.64 -29.22
C LYS A 331 -0.60 -4.15 -29.44
N ASN A 332 -0.42 -4.89 -28.37
CA ASN A 332 -0.52 -6.35 -28.38
C ASN A 332 -1.94 -6.74 -27.94
#